data_1d185efdde2ce563d5703b741b09d673
#
_entry.id   1d185efdde2ce563d5703b741b09d673
#
_cell.length_a   1.000
_cell.length_b   1.000
_cell.length_c   1.000
_cell.angle_alpha   90.00
_cell.angle_beta   90.00
_cell.angle_gamma   90.00
#
_symmetry.space_group_name_H-M   'P 1'
#
loop_
_entity.id
_entity.type
_entity.pdbx_description
1 polymer ?
#
loop_
_entity_poly.entity_id
_entity_poly.type
_entity_poly.pdbx_seq_one_letter_code
_entity_poly.pdbx_strand_id
1 'polypeptide(L)'
;MPLVPLAIPPGVYRNGTDYQSSGRWRDASLIRWTEGTMQPIGGWVTRATVSSNKKVRGSIAWSDNSADRWMAAGTYEKLFAISASNTVTDITPTSFTTGDESAALNLGYGGGFYGDYTYGTPRQDVVNYTEATTWSLDTWGEYLIACSNKDGKIYEWQLNVAADALVITNAPTSNLGIVVTEERFLFALGAGGNARKVQWSDREDNTTWTPAATNEAGDLELQTSGQIMLGIKARGQTLILTDLDAHAATYQGPPFVYGFERVGSACGAISRRCAAAVDRGVFWMGSRGFFAFAGGQVQDVPCEVSDYVFNNISASQRSKVHAVTNAKFNEIWWFYPSAASNECDSYVVFNYEENHWAIGTLARTSGVDAGVFANPVWFGTTGIAYNHESGFNLSSETVFAESGPFEIGAGDTTMMASMLIPDEKTRGQVSVTFKT
;
A
#
# COMPACT_ATOMS: atom_id res chain seq x y z
N MET A 1 5.35 -18.21 -47.62
CA MET A 1 6.12 -17.56 -46.54
C MET A 1 5.87 -18.35 -45.27
N PRO A 2 6.90 -18.69 -44.51
CA PRO A 2 6.66 -19.37 -43.24
C PRO A 2 5.96 -18.41 -42.24
N LEU A 3 4.98 -18.91 -41.50
CA LEU A 3 4.42 -18.22 -40.34
C LEU A 3 5.39 -18.41 -39.18
N VAL A 4 5.67 -17.33 -38.47
CA VAL A 4 6.53 -17.35 -37.27
C VAL A 4 5.63 -17.11 -36.06
N PRO A 5 5.53 -18.07 -35.13
CA PRO A 5 4.75 -17.88 -33.92
C PRO A 5 5.44 -16.85 -33.00
N LEU A 6 4.67 -15.87 -32.53
CA LEU A 6 5.10 -14.90 -31.51
C LEU A 6 4.57 -15.35 -30.16
N ALA A 7 5.26 -16.28 -29.51
CA ALA A 7 4.95 -16.72 -28.16
C ALA A 7 5.73 -15.89 -27.14
N ILE A 8 5.07 -14.89 -26.54
CA ILE A 8 5.66 -14.03 -25.53
C ILE A 8 5.19 -14.51 -24.15
N PRO A 9 6.10 -14.83 -23.22
CA PRO A 9 5.70 -15.27 -21.88
C PRO A 9 4.98 -14.17 -21.10
N PRO A 10 4.13 -14.51 -20.13
CA PRO A 10 3.48 -13.58 -19.24
C PRO A 10 4.45 -12.67 -18.50
N GLY A 11 4.00 -11.44 -18.20
CA GLY A 11 4.73 -10.49 -17.40
C GLY A 11 5.62 -9.55 -18.21
N VAL A 12 5.87 -8.38 -17.63
CA VAL A 12 6.71 -7.31 -18.18
C VAL A 12 8.14 -7.47 -17.71
N TYR A 13 9.09 -7.38 -18.61
CA TYR A 13 10.52 -7.29 -18.33
C TYR A 13 11.04 -5.92 -18.74
N ARG A 14 11.47 -5.10 -17.78
CA ARG A 14 11.92 -3.73 -18.05
C ARG A 14 13.21 -3.35 -17.30
N ASN A 15 13.99 -4.34 -16.90
CA ASN A 15 15.34 -4.12 -16.40
C ASN A 15 16.31 -3.97 -17.57
N GLY A 16 17.25 -3.02 -17.45
CA GLY A 16 18.27 -2.79 -18.46
C GLY A 16 17.76 -2.19 -19.78
N THR A 17 18.35 -2.59 -20.89
CA THR A 17 18.12 -2.03 -22.24
C THR A 17 16.95 -2.69 -22.96
N ASP A 18 16.49 -2.06 -24.05
CA ASP A 18 15.40 -2.61 -24.86
C ASP A 18 15.77 -3.96 -25.50
N TYR A 19 17.00 -4.15 -25.87
CA TYR A 19 17.48 -5.44 -26.39
C TYR A 19 17.40 -6.59 -25.38
N GLN A 20 17.55 -6.30 -24.08
CA GLN A 20 17.41 -7.31 -23.04
C GLN A 20 15.96 -7.79 -22.85
N SER A 21 14.99 -7.01 -23.33
CA SER A 21 13.57 -7.40 -23.36
C SER A 21 13.15 -8.11 -24.63
N SER A 22 14.10 -8.50 -25.51
CA SER A 22 13.79 -9.24 -26.74
C SER A 22 13.00 -10.52 -26.42
N GLY A 23 11.86 -10.70 -27.11
CA GLY A 23 10.95 -11.83 -26.86
C GLY A 23 10.15 -11.77 -25.56
N ARG A 24 10.12 -10.63 -24.87
CA ARG A 24 9.34 -10.38 -23.65
C ARG A 24 8.40 -9.17 -23.85
N TRP A 25 7.41 -9.02 -22.99
CA TRP A 25 6.66 -7.77 -22.91
C TRP A 25 7.56 -6.69 -22.29
N ARG A 26 7.62 -5.54 -22.93
CA ARG A 26 8.48 -4.41 -22.50
C ARG A 26 7.72 -3.38 -21.69
N ASP A 27 6.49 -3.12 -22.07
CA ASP A 27 5.61 -2.14 -21.41
C ASP A 27 4.17 -2.59 -21.46
N ALA A 28 3.38 -2.16 -20.49
CA ALA A 28 1.96 -2.43 -20.45
C ALA A 28 1.25 -1.40 -19.58
N SER A 29 -0.04 -1.21 -19.80
CA SER A 29 -0.91 -0.48 -18.89
C SER A 29 -2.28 -1.12 -18.88
N LEU A 30 -2.82 -1.34 -17.67
CA LEU A 30 -4.14 -1.94 -17.41
C LEU A 30 -4.32 -3.33 -18.03
N ILE A 31 -3.21 -4.06 -18.12
CA ILE A 31 -3.14 -5.44 -18.61
C ILE A 31 -2.77 -6.37 -17.47
N ARG A 32 -3.35 -7.54 -17.50
CA ARG A 32 -3.08 -8.66 -16.60
C ARG A 32 -2.85 -9.93 -17.42
N TRP A 33 -2.05 -10.83 -16.89
CA TRP A 33 -1.91 -12.20 -17.37
C TRP A 33 -2.51 -13.14 -16.33
N THR A 34 -3.34 -14.06 -16.78
CA THR A 34 -3.95 -15.09 -15.95
C THR A 34 -3.97 -16.39 -16.75
N GLU A 35 -3.43 -17.45 -16.18
CA GLU A 35 -3.32 -18.77 -16.84
C GLU A 35 -2.66 -18.66 -18.24
N GLY A 36 -1.62 -17.83 -18.33
CA GLY A 36 -0.91 -17.58 -19.58
C GLY A 36 -1.66 -16.71 -20.61
N THR A 37 -2.88 -16.27 -20.30
CA THR A 37 -3.69 -15.44 -21.20
C THR A 37 -3.58 -13.97 -20.81
N MET A 38 -3.25 -13.11 -21.79
CA MET A 38 -3.23 -11.67 -21.63
C MET A 38 -4.64 -11.10 -21.76
N GLN A 39 -5.05 -10.25 -20.81
CA GLN A 39 -6.36 -9.60 -20.84
C GLN A 39 -6.31 -8.23 -20.16
N PRO A 40 -7.19 -7.29 -20.53
CA PRO A 40 -7.37 -6.07 -19.75
C PRO A 40 -7.84 -6.40 -18.33
N ILE A 41 -7.49 -5.54 -17.37
CA ILE A 41 -8.10 -5.61 -16.04
C ILE A 41 -9.59 -5.28 -16.12
N GLY A 42 -10.36 -5.64 -15.09
CA GLY A 42 -11.77 -5.25 -15.01
C GLY A 42 -11.93 -3.74 -14.89
N GLY A 43 -13.05 -3.23 -15.39
CA GLY A 43 -13.40 -1.80 -15.28
C GLY A 43 -13.75 -1.41 -13.85
N TRP A 44 -14.15 -0.15 -13.68
CA TRP A 44 -14.60 0.37 -12.38
C TRP A 44 -15.82 1.26 -12.50
N VAL A 45 -16.61 1.27 -11.45
CA VAL A 45 -17.80 2.10 -11.32
C VAL A 45 -17.74 2.89 -10.03
N THR A 46 -18.23 4.13 -10.03
CA THR A 46 -18.32 4.95 -8.83
C THR A 46 -19.21 4.27 -7.78
N ARG A 47 -18.71 4.18 -6.55
CA ARG A 47 -19.43 3.67 -5.40
C ARG A 47 -19.96 4.80 -4.52
N ALA A 48 -19.08 5.68 -4.06
CA ALA A 48 -19.41 6.79 -3.17
C ALA A 48 -18.39 7.92 -3.32
N THR A 49 -18.81 9.15 -3.01
CA THR A 49 -17.88 10.28 -2.81
C THR A 49 -17.64 10.40 -1.32
N VAL A 50 -16.44 10.04 -0.88
CA VAL A 50 -16.06 10.02 0.54
C VAL A 50 -15.71 11.40 1.04
N SER A 51 -14.96 12.13 0.22
CA SER A 51 -14.59 13.52 0.52
C SER A 51 -14.48 14.32 -0.77
N SER A 52 -14.69 15.62 -0.70
CA SER A 52 -14.55 16.47 -1.89
C SER A 52 -13.08 16.84 -2.10
N ASN A 53 -12.46 16.28 -3.13
CA ASN A 53 -11.07 16.55 -3.54
C ASN A 53 -9.99 16.25 -2.48
N LYS A 54 -10.29 15.44 -1.45
CA LYS A 54 -9.31 15.01 -0.44
C LYS A 54 -8.93 13.56 -0.66
N LYS A 55 -7.63 13.28 -0.61
CA LYS A 55 -7.09 11.95 -0.87
C LYS A 55 -7.24 11.06 0.36
N VAL A 56 -7.77 9.86 0.18
CA VAL A 56 -7.83 8.84 1.22
C VAL A 56 -6.44 8.23 1.41
N ARG A 57 -5.93 8.25 2.65
CA ARG A 57 -4.59 7.81 3.03
C ARG A 57 -4.59 6.63 4.01
N GLY A 58 -5.68 5.94 4.11
CA GLY A 58 -5.90 4.74 4.89
C GLY A 58 -7.32 4.27 4.69
N SER A 59 -7.50 2.96 4.50
CA SER A 59 -8.82 2.35 4.36
C SER A 59 -8.77 0.92 4.89
N ILE A 60 -9.88 0.51 5.49
CA ILE A 60 -10.13 -0.85 5.96
C ILE A 60 -11.61 -1.17 5.75
N ALA A 61 -11.93 -2.44 5.50
CA ALA A 61 -13.30 -2.93 5.44
C ALA A 61 -13.47 -4.10 6.39
N TRP A 62 -14.61 -4.16 7.07
CA TRP A 62 -14.94 -5.24 7.99
C TRP A 62 -16.46 -5.47 8.07
N SER A 63 -16.85 -6.57 8.68
CA SER A 63 -18.24 -6.84 9.07
C SER A 63 -18.36 -6.82 10.58
N ASP A 64 -19.44 -6.25 11.09
CA ASP A 64 -19.76 -6.29 12.51
C ASP A 64 -20.43 -7.63 12.90
N ASN A 65 -20.74 -7.78 14.17
CA ASN A 65 -21.39 -8.98 14.70
C ASN A 65 -22.84 -9.19 14.20
N SER A 66 -23.45 -8.14 13.66
CA SER A 66 -24.77 -8.20 13.01
C SER A 66 -24.70 -8.51 11.53
N ALA A 67 -23.50 -8.76 11.00
CA ALA A 67 -23.16 -8.96 9.59
C ALA A 67 -23.40 -7.69 8.72
N ASP A 68 -23.52 -6.53 9.32
CA ASP A 68 -23.47 -5.26 8.61
C ASP A 68 -22.04 -4.99 8.15
N ARG A 69 -21.91 -4.41 6.97
CA ARG A 69 -20.61 -4.18 6.31
C ARG A 69 -20.22 -2.73 6.40
N TRP A 70 -19.03 -2.51 6.87
CA TRP A 70 -18.44 -1.20 7.08
C TRP A 70 -17.14 -1.04 6.32
N MET A 71 -16.83 0.19 5.99
CA MET A 71 -15.53 0.60 5.48
C MET A 71 -15.14 1.91 6.15
N ALA A 72 -13.91 2.02 6.62
CA ALA A 72 -13.35 3.29 7.09
C ALA A 72 -12.39 3.85 6.05
N ALA A 73 -12.35 5.19 5.98
CA ALA A 73 -11.49 5.94 5.08
C ALA A 73 -10.95 7.19 5.78
N GLY A 74 -9.63 7.28 5.94
CA GLY A 74 -8.99 8.44 6.57
C GLY A 74 -8.30 9.33 5.52
N THR A 75 -8.53 10.64 5.61
CA THR A 75 -7.80 11.68 4.86
C THR A 75 -6.84 12.39 5.81
N TYR A 76 -6.07 13.36 5.32
CA TYR A 76 -5.19 14.13 6.20
C TYR A 76 -5.97 15.04 7.20
N GLU A 77 -7.26 15.30 6.95
CA GLU A 77 -8.12 16.17 7.76
C GLU A 77 -9.17 15.40 8.56
N LYS A 78 -9.65 14.27 8.05
CA LYS A 78 -10.87 13.62 8.55
C LYS A 78 -10.80 12.10 8.49
N LEU A 79 -11.64 11.49 9.34
CA LEU A 79 -11.92 10.07 9.35
C LEU A 79 -13.40 9.83 9.03
N PHE A 80 -13.68 8.93 8.10
CA PHE A 80 -15.03 8.60 7.66
C PHE A 80 -15.34 7.14 7.87
N ALA A 81 -16.59 6.85 8.24
CA ALA A 81 -17.19 5.53 8.16
C ALA A 81 -18.18 5.48 6.99
N ILE A 82 -18.17 4.38 6.26
CA ILE A 82 -19.01 4.16 5.07
C ILE A 82 -19.76 2.86 5.26
N SER A 83 -21.10 2.94 5.26
CA SER A 83 -21.96 1.76 5.41
C SER A 83 -22.09 0.96 4.11
N ALA A 84 -22.71 -0.21 4.20
CA ALA A 84 -23.03 -1.04 3.03
C ALA A 84 -23.95 -0.33 2.02
N SER A 85 -24.79 0.60 2.49
CA SER A 85 -25.65 1.45 1.64
C SER A 85 -24.90 2.61 0.98
N ASN A 86 -23.59 2.71 1.15
CA ASN A 86 -22.72 3.81 0.68
C ASN A 86 -22.99 5.16 1.37
N THR A 87 -23.62 5.16 2.53
CA THR A 87 -23.75 6.36 3.36
C THR A 87 -22.40 6.68 4.00
N VAL A 88 -21.89 7.87 3.75
CA VAL A 88 -20.63 8.37 4.30
C VAL A 88 -20.91 9.21 5.52
N THR A 89 -20.34 8.82 6.65
CA THR A 89 -20.48 9.52 7.94
C THR A 89 -19.12 10.05 8.37
N ASP A 90 -19.04 11.31 8.72
CA ASP A 90 -17.85 11.91 9.33
C ASP A 90 -17.80 11.46 10.81
N ILE A 91 -16.76 10.72 11.16
CA ILE A 91 -16.51 10.23 12.53
C ILE A 91 -15.22 10.79 13.09
N THR A 92 -14.77 11.92 12.54
CA THR A 92 -13.52 12.56 12.94
C THR A 92 -13.55 12.94 14.41
N PRO A 93 -12.60 12.50 15.23
CA PRO A 93 -12.54 12.86 16.63
C PRO A 93 -12.44 14.38 16.83
N THR A 94 -13.18 14.95 17.77
CA THR A 94 -13.12 16.39 18.07
C THR A 94 -11.72 16.87 18.48
N SER A 95 -10.90 15.98 19.03
CA SER A 95 -9.50 16.25 19.43
C SER A 95 -8.46 15.92 18.37
N PHE A 96 -8.89 15.61 17.14
CA PHE A 96 -7.98 15.28 16.06
C PHE A 96 -7.18 16.49 15.58
N THR A 97 -5.88 16.29 15.39
CA THR A 97 -4.99 17.30 14.83
C THR A 97 -4.85 17.08 13.34
N THR A 98 -5.31 18.04 12.53
CA THR A 98 -5.18 18.00 11.06
C THR A 98 -3.72 17.79 10.65
N GLY A 99 -3.53 16.90 9.70
CA GLY A 99 -2.23 16.53 9.20
C GLY A 99 -1.81 17.25 7.93
N ASP A 100 -0.82 16.67 7.25
CA ASP A 100 -0.21 17.20 6.02
C ASP A 100 -0.68 16.39 4.81
N GLU A 101 -1.19 17.05 3.78
CA GLU A 101 -1.66 16.38 2.55
C GLU A 101 -0.49 15.76 1.76
N SER A 102 0.64 16.43 1.76
CA SER A 102 1.84 16.03 1.02
C SER A 102 3.06 16.04 1.94
N ALA A 103 4.01 15.18 1.64
CA ALA A 103 5.29 15.22 2.30
C ALA A 103 6.04 16.52 1.94
N ALA A 104 6.76 17.04 2.91
CA ALA A 104 7.59 18.23 2.75
C ALA A 104 9.03 17.93 3.15
N LEU A 105 9.96 18.42 2.36
CA LEU A 105 11.37 18.42 2.68
C LEU A 105 11.79 19.84 3.06
N ASN A 106 11.99 20.09 4.34
CA ASN A 106 12.53 21.36 4.81
C ASN A 106 14.06 21.34 4.67
N LEU A 107 14.56 22.09 3.70
CA LEU A 107 15.98 22.07 3.31
C LEU A 107 16.92 22.86 4.25
N GLY A 108 16.45 23.27 5.43
CA GLY A 108 17.26 24.02 6.41
C GLY A 108 17.57 25.45 6.00
N TYR A 109 18.66 26.00 6.52
CA TYR A 109 19.09 27.38 6.27
C TYR A 109 19.37 27.62 4.79
N GLY A 110 18.64 28.57 4.19
CA GLY A 110 18.73 28.87 2.74
C GLY A 110 17.80 28.04 1.85
N GLY A 111 17.05 27.06 2.37
CA GLY A 111 16.03 26.33 1.64
C GLY A 111 14.73 27.13 1.46
N GLY A 112 13.90 26.78 0.49
CA GLY A 112 12.64 27.45 0.14
C GLY A 112 12.81 28.55 -0.92
N PHE A 113 11.69 29.15 -1.35
CA PHE A 113 11.70 30.19 -2.37
C PHE A 113 12.12 31.54 -1.79
N TYR A 114 12.77 32.35 -2.61
CA TYR A 114 13.13 33.70 -2.25
C TYR A 114 11.86 34.55 -2.04
N GLY A 115 11.70 35.12 -0.85
CA GLY A 115 10.54 35.96 -0.52
C GLY A 115 9.42 35.28 0.28
N ASP A 116 9.52 34.01 0.64
CA ASP A 116 8.50 33.29 1.41
C ASP A 116 8.27 33.80 2.85
N TYR A 117 9.24 34.53 3.41
CA TYR A 117 9.17 35.06 4.78
C TYR A 117 9.67 36.50 4.84
N THR A 118 9.14 37.27 5.81
CA THR A 118 9.64 38.63 6.08
C THR A 118 11.07 38.61 6.56
N TYR A 119 11.85 39.62 6.16
CA TYR A 119 13.26 39.77 6.60
C TYR A 119 13.37 39.78 8.12
N GLY A 120 14.25 38.95 8.68
CA GLY A 120 14.44 38.83 10.12
C GLY A 120 13.54 37.78 10.82
N THR A 121 12.63 37.11 10.10
CA THR A 121 11.87 36.00 10.68
C THR A 121 12.70 34.73 10.59
N PRO A 122 13.06 34.09 11.73
CA PRO A 122 13.74 32.79 11.71
C PRO A 122 12.89 31.77 10.96
N ARG A 123 13.48 31.12 9.95
CA ARG A 123 12.87 29.93 9.36
C ARG A 123 12.91 28.83 10.42
N GLN A 124 11.93 27.94 10.38
CA GLN A 124 12.01 26.72 11.20
C GLN A 124 13.18 25.88 10.65
N ASP A 125 14.30 25.94 11.33
CA ASP A 125 15.55 25.31 10.96
C ASP A 125 15.56 23.84 11.29
N VAL A 126 14.72 23.07 10.60
CA VAL A 126 14.84 21.63 10.77
C VAL A 126 14.94 21.04 9.38
N VAL A 127 16.11 20.47 9.07
CA VAL A 127 16.27 19.53 7.95
C VAL A 127 15.46 18.29 8.28
N ASN A 128 14.15 18.40 8.23
CA ASN A 128 13.24 17.33 8.55
C ASN A 128 12.40 17.02 7.32
N TYR A 129 12.45 15.77 6.92
CA TYR A 129 11.46 15.20 6.05
C TYR A 129 10.18 14.99 6.87
N THR A 130 9.12 15.71 6.53
CA THR A 130 7.79 15.50 7.11
C THR A 130 7.03 14.59 6.16
N GLU A 131 6.58 13.44 6.64
CA GLU A 131 5.77 12.51 5.85
C GLU A 131 4.38 13.08 5.59
N ALA A 132 3.78 12.70 4.46
CA ALA A 132 2.34 12.88 4.25
C ALA A 132 1.56 12.11 5.32
N THR A 133 0.46 12.68 5.79
CA THR A 133 -0.37 12.03 6.80
C THR A 133 -1.02 10.77 6.23
N THR A 134 -0.85 9.67 6.96
CA THR A 134 -1.43 8.37 6.67
C THR A 134 -2.14 7.81 7.90
N TRP A 135 -3.09 6.93 7.68
CA TRP A 135 -3.82 6.26 8.74
C TRP A 135 -3.43 4.78 8.81
N SER A 136 -3.18 4.33 10.02
CA SER A 136 -3.15 2.93 10.41
C SER A 136 -4.51 2.57 11.00
N LEU A 137 -5.20 1.63 10.40
CA LEU A 137 -6.56 1.23 10.73
C LEU A 137 -6.60 -0.27 10.97
N ASP A 138 -7.26 -0.70 12.05
CA ASP A 138 -7.50 -2.11 12.35
C ASP A 138 -8.83 -2.26 13.10
N THR A 139 -9.23 -3.47 13.40
CA THR A 139 -10.48 -3.76 14.11
C THR A 139 -10.23 -4.40 15.47
N TRP A 140 -10.97 -3.94 16.47
CA TRP A 140 -11.04 -4.52 17.80
C TRP A 140 -12.41 -5.21 17.98
N GLY A 141 -12.46 -6.47 17.59
CA GLY A 141 -13.75 -7.13 17.39
C GLY A 141 -14.51 -6.47 16.25
N GLU A 142 -15.65 -5.86 16.57
CA GLU A 142 -16.46 -5.13 15.58
C GLU A 142 -16.15 -3.63 15.51
N TYR A 143 -15.38 -3.09 16.48
CA TYR A 143 -15.07 -1.66 16.56
C TYR A 143 -13.84 -1.31 15.73
N LEU A 144 -13.86 -0.11 15.17
CA LEU A 144 -12.72 0.44 14.43
C LEU A 144 -11.70 1.03 15.39
N ILE A 145 -10.44 0.65 15.21
CA ILE A 145 -9.30 1.34 15.83
C ILE A 145 -8.55 2.12 14.76
N ALA A 146 -8.21 3.36 15.06
CA ALA A 146 -7.58 4.27 14.12
C ALA A 146 -6.45 5.07 14.77
N CYS A 147 -5.35 5.23 14.05
CA CYS A 147 -4.23 6.08 14.44
C CYS A 147 -3.67 6.79 13.20
N SER A 148 -3.52 8.10 13.29
CA SER A 148 -2.82 8.90 12.26
C SER A 148 -1.38 9.13 12.69
N ASN A 149 -0.42 8.96 11.77
CA ASN A 149 1.00 9.18 12.05
C ASN A 149 1.35 10.63 12.41
N LYS A 150 0.49 11.61 12.12
CA LYS A 150 0.70 13.03 12.47
C LYS A 150 0.15 13.37 13.83
N ASP A 151 -1.07 12.96 14.14
CA ASP A 151 -1.72 13.22 15.42
C ASP A 151 -1.21 12.28 16.53
N GLY A 152 -0.93 11.04 16.17
CA GLY A 152 -0.32 10.03 17.03
C GLY A 152 -1.18 9.54 18.20
N LYS A 153 -2.46 9.93 18.26
CA LYS A 153 -3.43 9.39 19.24
C LYS A 153 -4.10 8.15 18.66
N ILE A 154 -4.55 7.27 19.54
CA ILE A 154 -5.30 6.07 19.18
C ILE A 154 -6.77 6.31 19.48
N TYR A 155 -7.61 6.06 18.49
CA TYR A 155 -9.04 6.29 18.54
C TYR A 155 -9.81 4.99 18.37
N GLU A 156 -10.97 4.90 19.02
CA GLU A 156 -11.94 3.83 18.85
C GLU A 156 -13.29 4.41 18.39
N TRP A 157 -13.90 3.78 17.40
CA TRP A 157 -15.27 4.07 16.99
C TRP A 157 -16.15 2.82 17.13
N GLN A 158 -17.24 2.97 17.90
CA GLN A 158 -18.11 1.89 18.33
C GLN A 158 -19.38 1.76 17.48
N LEU A 159 -19.28 1.93 16.15
CA LEU A 159 -20.36 1.79 15.17
C LEU A 159 -21.55 2.76 15.38
N ASN A 160 -21.41 3.78 16.19
CA ASN A 160 -22.44 4.78 16.39
C ASN A 160 -22.29 5.92 15.39
N VAL A 161 -23.13 5.93 14.34
CA VAL A 161 -23.11 6.96 13.29
C VAL A 161 -23.47 8.37 13.76
N ALA A 162 -23.99 8.52 14.97
CA ALA A 162 -24.31 9.81 15.58
C ALA A 162 -23.19 10.34 16.51
N ALA A 163 -22.08 9.61 16.62
CA ALA A 163 -20.96 9.96 17.49
C ALA A 163 -19.62 9.85 16.77
N ASP A 164 -18.72 10.77 17.08
CA ASP A 164 -17.34 10.76 16.64
C ASP A 164 -16.56 9.61 17.30
N ALA A 165 -15.45 9.22 16.70
CA ALA A 165 -14.49 8.32 17.33
C ALA A 165 -13.87 8.99 18.56
N LEU A 166 -13.60 8.20 19.60
CA LEU A 166 -13.09 8.68 20.88
C LEU A 166 -11.64 8.23 21.10
N VAL A 167 -10.87 9.04 21.80
CA VAL A 167 -9.50 8.66 22.22
C VAL A 167 -9.59 7.49 23.21
N ILE A 168 -8.81 6.46 22.99
CA ILE A 168 -8.69 5.34 23.94
C ILE A 168 -7.99 5.83 25.19
N THR A 169 -8.63 5.60 26.34
CA THR A 169 -8.13 6.04 27.64
C THR A 169 -6.80 5.35 27.96
N ASN A 170 -5.87 6.10 28.54
CA ASN A 170 -4.52 5.66 28.92
C ASN A 170 -3.63 5.15 27.79
N ALA A 171 -4.08 5.14 26.55
CA ALA A 171 -3.25 4.76 25.42
C ALA A 171 -2.06 5.73 25.26
N PRO A 172 -0.88 5.26 24.84
CA PRO A 172 0.25 6.13 24.56
C PRO A 172 -0.12 7.13 23.45
N THR A 173 0.52 8.29 23.47
CA THR A 173 0.38 9.34 22.45
C THR A 173 1.64 9.41 21.58
N SER A 174 1.61 10.24 20.53
CA SER A 174 2.74 10.39 19.60
C SER A 174 3.16 9.07 18.97
N ASN A 175 2.18 8.23 18.63
CA ASN A 175 2.39 6.96 17.96
C ASN A 175 2.55 7.17 16.45
N LEU A 176 3.23 6.23 15.80
CA LEU A 176 3.41 6.22 14.35
C LEU A 176 2.39 5.32 13.63
N GLY A 177 1.76 4.42 14.34
CA GLY A 177 0.74 3.51 13.84
C GLY A 177 0.28 2.51 14.88
N ILE A 178 -0.60 1.62 14.48
CA ILE A 178 -1.17 0.55 15.32
C ILE A 178 -1.23 -0.77 14.56
N VAL A 179 -1.37 -1.87 15.31
CA VAL A 179 -1.84 -3.16 14.81
C VAL A 179 -2.50 -3.91 15.95
N VAL A 180 -3.62 -4.57 15.69
CA VAL A 180 -4.26 -5.50 16.62
C VAL A 180 -3.74 -6.89 16.33
N THR A 181 -3.24 -7.60 17.34
CA THR A 181 -2.70 -8.96 17.17
C THR A 181 -3.81 -10.02 17.12
N GLU A 182 -3.48 -11.25 16.71
CA GLU A 182 -4.43 -12.37 16.68
C GLU A 182 -4.93 -12.71 18.08
N GLU A 183 -4.10 -12.52 19.11
CA GLU A 183 -4.43 -12.76 20.51
C GLU A 183 -5.24 -11.62 21.16
N ARG A 184 -5.56 -10.58 20.38
CA ARG A 184 -6.31 -9.38 20.81
C ARG A 184 -5.56 -8.51 21.83
N PHE A 185 -4.33 -8.18 21.49
CA PHE A 185 -3.61 -7.04 22.05
C PHE A 185 -3.61 -5.90 21.04
N LEU A 186 -3.69 -4.68 21.50
CA LEU A 186 -3.51 -3.50 20.66
C LEU A 186 -2.07 -3.01 20.78
N PHE A 187 -1.30 -3.11 19.70
CA PHE A 187 0.05 -2.59 19.63
C PHE A 187 0.05 -1.12 19.19
N ALA A 188 0.69 -0.27 19.95
CA ALA A 188 1.07 1.08 19.58
C ALA A 188 2.52 1.06 19.07
N LEU A 189 2.71 1.47 17.84
CA LEU A 189 3.99 1.46 17.14
C LEU A 189 4.63 2.84 17.20
N GLY A 190 5.92 2.91 17.55
CA GLY A 190 6.60 4.20 17.79
C GLY A 190 6.05 4.92 19.01
N ALA A 191 5.63 4.19 20.03
CA ALA A 191 4.87 4.67 21.18
C ALA A 191 5.59 5.76 21.99
N GLY A 192 4.85 6.80 22.36
CA GLY A 192 5.39 7.89 23.20
C GLY A 192 6.43 8.74 22.50
N GLY A 193 6.49 8.74 21.16
CA GLY A 193 7.49 9.46 20.37
C GLY A 193 8.84 8.74 20.26
N ASN A 194 8.99 7.54 20.83
CA ASN A 194 10.18 6.71 20.61
C ASN A 194 9.97 5.85 19.36
N ALA A 195 10.62 6.21 18.26
CA ALA A 195 10.43 5.59 16.95
C ALA A 195 10.71 4.07 16.87
N ARG A 196 11.34 3.48 17.91
CA ARG A 196 11.69 2.06 18.00
C ARG A 196 10.86 1.31 19.04
N LYS A 197 9.99 2.01 19.78
CA LYS A 197 9.23 1.42 20.87
C LYS A 197 7.92 0.81 20.37
N VAL A 198 7.68 -0.43 20.74
CA VAL A 198 6.38 -1.07 20.67
C VAL A 198 5.81 -1.13 22.08
N GLN A 199 4.59 -0.67 22.26
CA GLN A 199 3.86 -0.79 23.51
C GLN A 199 2.53 -1.48 23.23
N TRP A 200 2.11 -2.39 24.08
CA TRP A 200 0.86 -3.14 23.91
C TRP A 200 -0.05 -3.02 25.11
N SER A 201 -1.35 -3.03 24.84
CA SER A 201 -2.41 -3.04 25.85
C SER A 201 -2.45 -4.38 26.59
N ASP A 202 -3.28 -4.48 27.60
CA ASP A 202 -3.64 -5.77 28.16
C ASP A 202 -4.44 -6.60 27.15
N ARG A 203 -4.48 -7.91 27.37
CA ARG A 203 -5.23 -8.83 26.54
C ARG A 203 -6.72 -8.58 26.69
N GLU A 204 -7.43 -8.47 25.57
CA GLU A 204 -8.87 -8.18 25.53
C GLU A 204 -9.29 -6.85 26.20
N ASP A 205 -8.33 -6.00 26.60
CA ASP A 205 -8.58 -4.68 27.20
C ASP A 205 -7.65 -3.64 26.57
N ASN A 206 -8.21 -2.79 25.72
CA ASN A 206 -7.48 -1.73 25.01
C ASN A 206 -7.31 -0.45 25.83
N THR A 207 -7.76 -0.43 27.09
CA THR A 207 -7.66 0.72 27.99
C THR A 207 -6.55 0.59 29.05
N THR A 208 -6.06 -0.61 29.29
CA THR A 208 -4.98 -0.91 30.24
C THR A 208 -3.64 -1.00 29.50
N TRP A 209 -2.73 -0.05 29.76
CA TRP A 209 -1.45 0.11 29.06
C TRP A 209 -0.23 0.11 29.99
N THR A 210 -0.44 0.18 31.28
CA THR A 210 0.64 0.19 32.27
C THR A 210 0.95 -1.22 32.72
N PRO A 211 2.18 -1.71 32.53
CA PRO A 211 2.57 -3.05 32.99
C PRO A 211 2.37 -3.22 34.52
N ALA A 212 1.73 -4.31 34.89
CA ALA A 212 1.51 -4.69 36.30
C ALA A 212 1.55 -6.22 36.44
N ALA A 213 1.76 -6.69 37.66
CA ALA A 213 1.76 -8.15 37.93
C ALA A 213 0.41 -8.85 37.66
N THR A 214 -0.66 -8.07 37.50
CA THR A 214 -2.04 -8.54 37.31
C THR A 214 -2.53 -8.43 35.87
N ASN A 215 -1.72 -7.92 34.94
CA ASN A 215 -2.08 -7.76 33.54
C ASN A 215 -0.93 -8.23 32.61
N GLU A 216 -1.21 -8.29 31.32
CA GLU A 216 -0.26 -8.65 30.28
C GLU A 216 0.22 -7.43 29.44
N ALA A 217 -0.12 -6.20 29.86
CA ALA A 217 0.36 -4.99 29.19
C ALA A 217 1.89 -4.88 29.30
N GLY A 218 2.53 -4.34 28.29
CA GLY A 218 3.98 -4.23 28.27
C GLY A 218 4.50 -3.31 27.19
N ASP A 219 5.82 -3.17 27.16
CA ASP A 219 6.51 -2.43 26.11
C ASP A 219 7.92 -2.99 25.89
N LEU A 220 8.44 -2.74 24.69
CA LEU A 220 9.79 -3.11 24.31
C LEU A 220 10.33 -2.13 23.28
N GLU A 221 11.61 -1.81 23.40
CA GLU A 221 12.33 -1.07 22.39
C GLU A 221 13.09 -2.02 21.47
N LEU A 222 12.79 -2.00 20.18
CA LEU A 222 13.45 -2.84 19.19
C LEU A 222 14.94 -2.52 19.09
N GLN A 223 15.75 -3.55 18.98
CA GLN A 223 17.20 -3.43 18.80
C GLN A 223 17.52 -3.18 17.32
N THR A 224 17.21 -1.99 16.86
CA THR A 224 17.44 -1.52 15.49
C THR A 224 17.97 -0.08 15.49
N SER A 225 18.61 0.32 14.41
CA SER A 225 18.97 1.74 14.15
C SER A 225 17.88 2.46 13.34
N GLY A 226 16.88 1.73 12.87
CA GLY A 226 15.77 2.27 12.09
C GLY A 226 14.60 2.75 12.95
N GLN A 227 13.58 3.26 12.29
CA GLN A 227 12.27 3.60 12.88
C GLN A 227 11.20 2.61 12.44
N ILE A 228 10.25 2.34 13.31
CA ILE A 228 9.11 1.48 12.98
C ILE A 228 8.25 2.18 11.92
N MET A 229 7.96 1.47 10.84
CA MET A 229 7.12 1.93 9.75
C MET A 229 5.69 1.40 9.89
N LEU A 230 5.53 0.11 10.07
CA LEU A 230 4.22 -0.52 10.17
C LEU A 230 4.27 -1.86 10.92
N GLY A 231 3.12 -2.30 11.40
CA GLY A 231 2.87 -3.65 11.88
C GLY A 231 1.80 -4.32 11.01
N ILE A 232 1.96 -5.59 10.74
CA ILE A 232 1.01 -6.38 9.94
C ILE A 232 0.89 -7.80 10.48
N LYS A 233 -0.33 -8.34 10.51
CA LYS A 233 -0.58 -9.71 10.94
C LYS A 233 0.03 -10.70 9.94
N ALA A 234 0.77 -11.66 10.46
CA ALA A 234 1.25 -12.84 9.76
C ALA A 234 0.74 -14.08 10.49
N ARG A 235 0.82 -15.25 9.88
CA ARG A 235 0.28 -16.48 10.51
C ARG A 235 0.93 -16.74 11.87
N GLY A 236 0.16 -16.62 12.96
CA GLY A 236 0.59 -16.88 14.32
C GLY A 236 1.59 -15.90 14.91
N GLN A 237 1.81 -14.75 14.26
CA GLN A 237 2.73 -13.73 14.73
C GLN A 237 2.40 -12.36 14.10
N THR A 238 2.93 -11.31 14.67
CA THR A 238 2.82 -9.96 14.11
C THR A 238 4.18 -9.51 13.59
N LEU A 239 4.25 -9.21 12.29
CA LEU A 239 5.46 -8.70 11.67
C LEU A 239 5.52 -7.18 11.86
N ILE A 240 6.62 -6.68 12.39
CA ILE A 240 6.90 -5.25 12.55
C ILE A 240 8.04 -4.88 11.62
N LEU A 241 7.73 -4.04 10.65
CA LEU A 241 8.69 -3.55 9.68
C LEU A 241 9.22 -2.19 10.09
N THR A 242 10.54 -2.05 10.07
CA THR A 242 11.21 -0.75 10.19
C THR A 242 11.62 -0.25 8.80
N ASP A 243 12.22 0.90 8.71
CA ASP A 243 12.84 1.41 7.49
C ASP A 243 14.17 0.70 7.13
N LEU A 244 14.69 -0.20 7.98
CA LEU A 244 15.93 -0.94 7.79
C LEU A 244 15.77 -2.46 7.83
N ASP A 245 14.96 -2.99 8.74
CA ASP A 245 14.87 -4.41 9.08
C ASP A 245 13.44 -4.85 9.39
N ALA A 246 13.26 -6.15 9.60
CA ALA A 246 11.99 -6.77 9.93
C ALA A 246 12.11 -7.57 11.23
N HIS A 247 11.12 -7.42 12.09
CA HIS A 247 11.01 -8.12 13.38
C HIS A 247 9.69 -8.88 13.46
N ALA A 248 9.74 -10.09 13.99
CA ALA A 248 8.55 -10.88 14.29
C ALA A 248 8.26 -10.80 15.79
N ALA A 249 7.05 -10.40 16.13
CA ALA A 249 6.51 -10.45 17.49
C ALA A 249 5.67 -11.71 17.62
N THR A 250 6.05 -12.59 18.53
CA THR A 250 5.38 -13.87 18.79
C THR A 250 4.88 -13.90 20.23
N TYR A 251 3.61 -14.22 20.41
CA TYR A 251 3.04 -14.38 21.73
C TYR A 251 3.62 -15.61 22.44
N GLN A 252 4.13 -15.43 23.64
CA GLN A 252 4.78 -16.46 24.45
C GLN A 252 4.01 -16.76 25.75
N GLY A 253 3.01 -15.94 26.05
CA GLY A 253 2.28 -16.01 27.31
C GLY A 253 3.06 -15.46 28.51
N PRO A 254 2.37 -15.29 29.67
CA PRO A 254 3.01 -14.79 30.88
C PRO A 254 4.18 -15.69 31.35
N PRO A 255 5.25 -15.12 31.91
CA PRO A 255 5.43 -13.71 32.27
C PRO A 255 6.01 -12.84 31.14
N PHE A 256 6.44 -13.40 30.02
CA PHE A 256 7.15 -12.65 28.98
C PHE A 256 6.23 -11.98 27.97
N VAL A 257 5.00 -12.44 27.82
CA VAL A 257 3.92 -11.97 26.94
C VAL A 257 4.32 -12.04 25.46
N TYR A 258 5.25 -11.22 25.01
CA TYR A 258 5.76 -11.20 23.63
C TYR A 258 7.26 -11.37 23.55
N GLY A 259 7.71 -12.22 22.64
CA GLY A 259 9.10 -12.29 22.18
C GLY A 259 9.25 -11.57 20.85
N PHE A 260 10.32 -10.78 20.70
CA PHE A 260 10.63 -10.09 19.47
C PHE A 260 11.93 -10.62 18.88
N GLU A 261 11.89 -11.07 17.64
CA GLU A 261 13.05 -11.60 16.94
C GLU A 261 13.25 -10.86 15.63
N ARG A 262 14.49 -10.47 15.31
CA ARG A 262 14.81 -9.90 14.01
C ARG A 262 14.89 -11.01 12.97
N VAL A 263 13.95 -11.01 12.02
CA VAL A 263 13.79 -12.03 10.98
C VAL A 263 14.39 -11.63 9.63
N GLY A 264 14.75 -10.37 9.47
CA GLY A 264 15.40 -9.87 8.25
C GLY A 264 16.18 -8.59 8.48
N SER A 265 17.24 -8.38 7.72
CA SER A 265 18.06 -7.17 7.71
C SER A 265 18.17 -6.62 6.29
N ALA A 266 18.38 -5.31 6.15
CA ALA A 266 18.43 -4.60 4.86
C ALA A 266 17.17 -4.78 3.99
N CYS A 267 16.02 -5.04 4.62
CA CYS A 267 14.72 -5.29 3.99
C CYS A 267 13.66 -4.26 4.42
N GLY A 268 14.08 -3.07 4.79
CA GLY A 268 13.22 -2.03 5.33
C GLY A 268 12.07 -1.62 4.41
N ALA A 269 10.94 -1.26 5.00
CA ALA A 269 9.75 -0.79 4.31
C ALA A 269 9.92 0.65 3.80
N ILE A 270 9.47 0.92 2.58
CA ILE A 270 9.57 2.26 1.96
C ILE A 270 8.55 3.26 2.53
N SER A 271 7.42 2.77 3.02
CA SER A 271 6.32 3.57 3.57
C SER A 271 5.55 2.80 4.65
N ARG A 272 4.64 3.50 5.34
CA ARG A 272 3.80 2.92 6.40
C ARG A 272 2.66 2.04 5.88
N ARG A 273 2.48 1.95 4.56
CA ARG A 273 1.36 1.22 3.93
C ARG A 273 1.81 0.36 2.76
N CYS A 274 3.11 0.09 2.64
CA CYS A 274 3.67 -0.64 1.50
C CYS A 274 3.61 -2.17 1.63
N ALA A 275 3.01 -2.70 2.70
CA ALA A 275 2.93 -4.14 2.94
C ALA A 275 1.50 -4.67 2.75
N ALA A 276 1.41 -5.91 2.29
CA ALA A 276 0.17 -6.66 2.11
C ALA A 276 0.35 -8.10 2.62
N ALA A 277 -0.63 -8.58 3.38
CA ALA A 277 -0.70 -9.98 3.81
C ALA A 277 -1.59 -10.77 2.85
N VAL A 278 -1.09 -11.90 2.38
CA VAL A 278 -1.80 -12.85 1.52
C VAL A 278 -1.55 -14.28 2.03
N ASP A 279 -2.23 -15.26 1.45
CA ASP A 279 -2.12 -16.65 1.90
C ASP A 279 -0.71 -17.22 1.91
N ARG A 280 0.17 -16.72 1.03
CA ARG A 280 1.58 -17.16 0.94
C ARG A 280 2.51 -16.44 1.91
N GLY A 281 2.07 -15.38 2.56
CA GLY A 281 2.88 -14.61 3.50
C GLY A 281 2.62 -13.11 3.42
N VAL A 282 3.56 -12.34 3.94
CA VAL A 282 3.52 -10.87 3.89
C VAL A 282 4.51 -10.39 2.85
N PHE A 283 4.07 -9.56 1.94
CA PHE A 283 4.90 -8.94 0.89
C PHE A 283 4.96 -7.44 1.09
N TRP A 284 6.11 -6.83 0.84
CA TRP A 284 6.25 -5.37 0.91
C TRP A 284 7.26 -4.81 -0.07
N MET A 285 7.08 -3.55 -0.37
CA MET A 285 8.02 -2.76 -1.17
C MET A 285 9.03 -2.08 -0.24
N GLY A 286 10.30 -2.37 -0.43
CA GLY A 286 11.40 -1.67 0.21
C GLY A 286 11.89 -0.49 -0.62
N SER A 287 12.99 0.11 -0.19
CA SER A 287 13.59 1.27 -0.88
C SER A 287 14.31 0.91 -2.19
N ARG A 288 14.64 -0.36 -2.41
CA ARG A 288 15.41 -0.83 -3.57
C ARG A 288 14.99 -2.18 -4.12
N GLY A 289 13.95 -2.78 -3.58
CA GLY A 289 13.49 -4.11 -3.97
C GLY A 289 12.19 -4.48 -3.28
N PHE A 290 11.73 -5.67 -3.57
CA PHE A 290 10.54 -6.25 -2.96
C PHE A 290 10.95 -7.43 -2.10
N PHE A 291 10.25 -7.60 -1.00
CA PHE A 291 10.54 -8.62 -0.01
C PHE A 291 9.28 -9.40 0.34
N ALA A 292 9.47 -10.62 0.78
CA ALA A 292 8.41 -11.48 1.29
C ALA A 292 8.84 -12.12 2.63
N PHE A 293 7.91 -12.18 3.57
CA PHE A 293 8.06 -12.96 4.78
C PHE A 293 7.19 -14.21 4.68
N ALA A 294 7.85 -15.35 4.54
CA ALA A 294 7.19 -16.64 4.44
C ALA A 294 8.03 -17.71 5.16
N GLY A 295 7.37 -18.65 5.86
CA GLY A 295 8.08 -19.71 6.57
C GLY A 295 9.00 -19.23 7.70
N GLY A 296 8.73 -18.04 8.28
CA GLY A 296 9.51 -17.49 9.40
C GLY A 296 10.76 -16.71 8.98
N GLN A 297 10.99 -16.50 7.68
CA GLN A 297 12.17 -15.80 7.18
C GLN A 297 11.80 -14.78 6.10
N VAL A 298 12.60 -13.73 6.01
CA VAL A 298 12.50 -12.73 4.94
C VAL A 298 13.30 -13.20 3.73
N GLN A 299 12.71 -13.07 2.56
CA GLN A 299 13.30 -13.41 1.28
C GLN A 299 13.15 -12.24 0.30
N ASP A 300 14.15 -12.06 -0.56
CA ASP A 300 14.03 -11.14 -1.69
C ASP A 300 13.07 -11.71 -2.73
N VAL A 301 12.18 -10.86 -3.26
CA VAL A 301 11.32 -11.19 -4.40
C VAL A 301 11.98 -10.64 -5.67
N PRO A 302 12.50 -11.49 -6.56
CA PRO A 302 13.10 -11.03 -7.81
C PRO A 302 12.09 -10.21 -8.62
N CYS A 303 12.51 -9.03 -9.07
CA CYS A 303 11.63 -8.12 -9.79
C CYS A 303 12.20 -7.78 -11.18
N GLU A 304 11.46 -8.15 -12.22
CA GLU A 304 11.83 -7.93 -13.63
C GLU A 304 11.60 -6.49 -14.11
N VAL A 305 11.02 -5.64 -13.25
CA VAL A 305 10.72 -4.22 -13.53
C VAL A 305 11.33 -3.27 -12.50
N SER A 306 12.27 -3.76 -11.68
CA SER A 306 12.83 -3.00 -10.55
C SER A 306 13.51 -1.70 -11.01
N ASP A 307 14.29 -1.74 -12.08
CA ASP A 307 14.99 -0.56 -12.60
C ASP A 307 14.01 0.55 -12.99
N TYR A 308 12.92 0.16 -13.66
CA TYR A 308 11.89 1.11 -14.07
C TYR A 308 11.19 1.74 -12.86
N VAL A 309 10.78 0.94 -11.90
CA VAL A 309 10.02 1.40 -10.73
C VAL A 309 10.89 2.30 -9.85
N PHE A 310 12.07 1.84 -9.42
CA PHE A 310 12.89 2.55 -8.45
C PHE A 310 13.63 3.77 -9.03
N ASN A 311 13.84 3.84 -10.35
CA ASN A 311 14.33 5.05 -11.00
C ASN A 311 13.24 6.10 -11.25
N ASN A 312 11.96 5.69 -11.22
CA ASN A 312 10.83 6.58 -11.49
C ASN A 312 10.04 7.00 -10.23
N ILE A 313 10.36 6.48 -9.06
CA ILE A 313 9.65 6.83 -7.83
C ILE A 313 10.04 8.22 -7.32
N SER A 314 9.05 9.02 -6.90
CA SER A 314 9.29 10.31 -6.27
C SER A 314 9.92 10.14 -4.89
N ALA A 315 11.18 10.54 -4.73
CA ALA A 315 11.91 10.44 -3.47
C ALA A 315 11.26 11.26 -2.35
N SER A 316 10.67 12.42 -2.68
CA SER A 316 10.01 13.30 -1.71
C SER A 316 8.65 12.77 -1.25
N GLN A 317 7.90 12.08 -2.12
CA GLN A 317 6.54 11.62 -1.85
C GLN A 317 6.44 10.10 -1.58
N ARG A 318 7.57 9.42 -1.34
CA ARG A 318 7.64 7.97 -1.12
C ARG A 318 6.76 7.47 0.04
N SER A 319 6.47 8.31 1.04
CA SER A 319 5.57 7.98 2.14
C SER A 319 4.13 7.68 1.70
N LYS A 320 3.74 8.07 0.48
CA LYS A 320 2.42 7.81 -0.11
C LYS A 320 2.30 6.43 -0.74
N VAL A 321 3.40 5.72 -0.95
CA VAL A 321 3.37 4.35 -1.49
C VAL A 321 2.46 3.48 -0.63
N HIS A 322 1.59 2.71 -1.28
CA HIS A 322 0.71 1.80 -0.57
C HIS A 322 0.46 0.53 -1.38
N ALA A 323 0.24 -0.55 -0.66
CA ALA A 323 -0.12 -1.84 -1.22
C ALA A 323 -1.62 -2.08 -1.13
N VAL A 324 -2.16 -2.74 -2.15
CA VAL A 324 -3.54 -3.23 -2.19
C VAL A 324 -3.53 -4.63 -2.80
N THR A 325 -4.29 -5.54 -2.23
CA THR A 325 -4.45 -6.89 -2.77
C THR A 325 -5.65 -6.98 -3.71
N ASN A 326 -5.57 -7.90 -4.65
CA ASN A 326 -6.68 -8.39 -5.45
C ASN A 326 -6.62 -9.92 -5.44
N ALA A 327 -7.13 -10.51 -4.38
CA ALA A 327 -7.01 -11.95 -4.10
C ALA A 327 -7.65 -12.82 -5.19
N LYS A 328 -8.67 -12.30 -5.88
CA LYS A 328 -9.32 -13.01 -6.99
C LYS A 328 -8.36 -13.39 -8.13
N PHE A 329 -7.32 -12.59 -8.34
CA PHE A 329 -6.33 -12.76 -9.40
C PHE A 329 -4.93 -13.04 -8.85
N ASN A 330 -4.80 -13.28 -7.54
CA ASN A 330 -3.52 -13.52 -6.85
C ASN A 330 -2.51 -12.37 -7.04
N GLU A 331 -3.00 -11.14 -7.01
CA GLU A 331 -2.21 -9.95 -7.30
C GLU A 331 -2.00 -9.10 -6.05
N ILE A 332 -0.80 -8.53 -5.94
CA ILE A 332 -0.47 -7.44 -5.03
C ILE A 332 -0.10 -6.24 -5.87
N TRP A 333 -0.79 -5.13 -5.65
CA TRP A 333 -0.61 -3.87 -6.33
C TRP A 333 0.10 -2.89 -5.41
N TRP A 334 1.23 -2.34 -5.83
CA TRP A 334 1.85 -1.20 -5.16
C TRP A 334 1.66 0.03 -6.03
N PHE A 335 0.90 0.98 -5.48
CA PHE A 335 0.73 2.30 -6.09
C PHE A 335 1.80 3.22 -5.55
N TYR A 336 2.44 3.98 -6.43
CA TYR A 336 3.50 4.89 -6.07
C TYR A 336 3.42 6.19 -6.88
N PRO A 337 3.90 7.33 -6.32
CA PRO A 337 4.03 8.57 -7.07
C PRO A 337 5.23 8.47 -8.01
N SER A 338 5.03 8.75 -9.31
CA SER A 338 6.14 8.87 -10.25
C SER A 338 7.01 10.09 -9.93
N ALA A 339 8.21 10.16 -10.50
CA ALA A 339 9.14 11.28 -10.29
C ALA A 339 8.54 12.65 -10.70
N ALA A 340 7.58 12.65 -11.61
CA ALA A 340 6.89 13.85 -12.08
C ALA A 340 5.61 14.19 -11.30
N SER A 341 5.21 13.33 -10.33
CA SER A 341 3.93 13.45 -9.62
C SER A 341 4.12 13.63 -8.12
N ASN A 342 3.21 14.39 -7.52
CA ASN A 342 3.07 14.46 -6.07
C ASN A 342 2.07 13.44 -5.51
N GLU A 343 1.33 12.73 -6.36
CA GLU A 343 0.35 11.71 -5.98
C GLU A 343 0.64 10.37 -6.66
N CYS A 344 0.12 9.29 -6.08
CA CYS A 344 0.23 7.97 -6.68
C CYS A 344 -0.50 7.96 -8.03
N ASP A 345 0.25 7.88 -9.10
CA ASP A 345 -0.21 7.89 -10.49
C ASP A 345 0.25 6.64 -11.26
N SER A 346 1.16 5.89 -10.68
CA SER A 346 1.77 4.70 -11.27
C SER A 346 1.59 3.50 -10.35
N TYR A 347 1.63 2.32 -10.94
CA TYR A 347 1.55 1.07 -10.19
C TYR A 347 2.51 0.01 -10.72
N VAL A 348 2.86 -0.90 -9.83
CA VAL A 348 3.50 -2.16 -10.13
C VAL A 348 2.72 -3.29 -9.49
N VAL A 349 2.52 -4.39 -10.21
CA VAL A 349 1.74 -5.54 -9.77
C VAL A 349 2.62 -6.77 -9.76
N PHE A 350 2.51 -7.57 -8.73
CA PHE A 350 3.10 -8.89 -8.64
C PHE A 350 2.00 -9.94 -8.54
N ASN A 351 1.97 -10.87 -9.47
CA ASN A 351 1.18 -12.09 -9.35
C ASN A 351 2.00 -13.10 -8.56
N TYR A 352 1.61 -13.33 -7.30
CA TYR A 352 2.36 -14.19 -6.38
C TYR A 352 2.13 -15.70 -6.62
N GLU A 353 1.15 -16.06 -7.44
CA GLU A 353 0.91 -17.45 -7.84
C GLU A 353 1.71 -17.82 -9.10
N GLU A 354 1.64 -16.99 -10.14
CA GLU A 354 2.28 -17.22 -11.42
C GLU A 354 3.69 -16.60 -11.52
N ASN A 355 4.10 -15.83 -10.51
CA ASN A 355 5.45 -15.25 -10.37
C ASN A 355 5.85 -14.36 -11.56
N HIS A 356 5.00 -13.41 -11.92
CA HIS A 356 5.31 -12.41 -12.95
C HIS A 356 4.89 -11.00 -12.52
N TRP A 357 5.43 -10.00 -13.19
CA TRP A 357 5.23 -8.60 -12.89
C TRP A 357 4.47 -7.88 -14.00
N ALA A 358 3.65 -6.90 -13.62
CA ALA A 358 3.03 -5.95 -14.53
C ALA A 358 3.22 -4.53 -14.02
N ILE A 359 3.18 -3.56 -14.92
CA ILE A 359 3.31 -2.13 -14.62
C ILE A 359 2.22 -1.35 -15.35
N GLY A 360 2.05 -0.10 -14.98
CA GLY A 360 1.17 0.81 -15.69
C GLY A 360 0.91 2.09 -14.92
N THR A 361 -0.02 2.88 -15.45
CA THR A 361 -0.47 4.14 -14.85
C THR A 361 -1.92 4.03 -14.43
N LEU A 362 -2.19 4.36 -13.19
CA LEU A 362 -3.54 4.47 -12.62
C LEU A 362 -3.46 5.25 -11.31
N ALA A 363 -4.23 6.31 -11.20
CA ALA A 363 -4.22 7.15 -10.01
C ALA A 363 -5.14 6.57 -8.91
N ARG A 364 -4.53 5.93 -7.91
CA ARG A 364 -5.22 5.46 -6.70
C ARG A 364 -4.43 5.83 -5.45
N THR A 365 -5.16 6.14 -4.37
CA THR A 365 -4.57 6.67 -3.14
C THR A 365 -4.72 5.74 -1.94
N SER A 366 -5.64 4.81 -2.01
CA SER A 366 -5.89 3.74 -1.04
C SER A 366 -6.80 2.69 -1.66
N GLY A 367 -6.94 1.54 -1.00
CA GLY A 367 -7.88 0.52 -1.42
C GLY A 367 -8.06 -0.58 -0.40
N VAL A 368 -9.15 -1.32 -0.55
CA VAL A 368 -9.45 -2.55 0.17
C VAL A 368 -9.80 -3.64 -0.84
N ASP A 369 -9.44 -4.87 -0.51
CA ASP A 369 -9.74 -6.04 -1.34
C ASP A 369 -11.23 -6.41 -1.31
N ALA A 370 -11.60 -7.30 -2.22
CA ALA A 370 -12.87 -8.01 -2.15
C ALA A 370 -12.91 -8.93 -0.91
N GLY A 371 -14.11 -9.30 -0.49
CA GLY A 371 -14.35 -10.16 0.67
C GLY A 371 -15.48 -9.60 1.51
N VAL A 372 -15.24 -8.50 2.22
CA VAL A 372 -16.33 -7.77 2.88
C VAL A 372 -17.32 -7.22 1.86
N PHE A 373 -16.85 -6.65 0.78
CA PHE A 373 -17.63 -6.26 -0.38
C PHE A 373 -17.37 -7.22 -1.55
N ALA A 374 -18.31 -7.33 -2.46
CA ALA A 374 -18.22 -8.24 -3.62
C ALA A 374 -17.07 -7.89 -4.58
N ASN A 375 -16.69 -6.63 -4.64
CA ASN A 375 -15.63 -6.11 -5.49
C ASN A 375 -14.58 -5.38 -4.65
N PRO A 376 -13.32 -5.34 -5.08
CA PRO A 376 -12.32 -4.45 -4.49
C PRO A 376 -12.80 -3.01 -4.56
N VAL A 377 -12.58 -2.23 -3.49
CA VAL A 377 -12.94 -0.81 -3.44
C VAL A 377 -11.68 0.03 -3.34
N TRP A 378 -11.36 0.79 -4.39
CA TRP A 378 -10.18 1.65 -4.44
C TRP A 378 -10.56 3.12 -4.56
N PHE A 379 -9.75 3.98 -3.98
CA PHE A 379 -10.01 5.41 -3.88
C PHE A 379 -9.17 6.19 -4.90
N GLY A 380 -9.84 7.06 -5.65
CA GLY A 380 -9.19 7.99 -6.57
C GLY A 380 -8.65 9.25 -5.85
N THR A 381 -7.89 10.06 -6.59
CA THR A 381 -7.30 11.31 -6.08
C THR A 381 -8.31 12.40 -5.74
N THR A 382 -9.55 12.25 -6.17
CA THR A 382 -10.65 13.19 -5.91
C THR A 382 -11.53 12.78 -4.71
N GLY A 383 -11.14 11.73 -3.95
CA GLY A 383 -11.91 11.23 -2.81
C GLY A 383 -13.11 10.36 -3.19
N ILE A 384 -13.18 9.93 -4.44
CA ILE A 384 -14.22 9.01 -4.91
C ILE A 384 -13.76 7.57 -4.69
N ALA A 385 -14.63 6.75 -4.11
CA ALA A 385 -14.48 5.31 -4.01
C ALA A 385 -15.04 4.64 -5.27
N TYR A 386 -14.30 3.71 -5.85
CA TYR A 386 -14.68 2.94 -7.03
C TYR A 386 -14.73 1.45 -6.70
N ASN A 387 -15.79 0.77 -7.12
CA ASN A 387 -15.81 -0.68 -7.19
C ASN A 387 -14.98 -1.09 -8.41
N HIS A 388 -13.84 -1.72 -8.19
CA HIS A 388 -12.98 -2.28 -9.23
C HIS A 388 -13.45 -3.68 -9.66
N GLU A 389 -12.89 -4.17 -10.75
CA GLU A 389 -13.30 -5.46 -11.36
C GLU A 389 -14.80 -5.53 -11.67
N SER A 390 -15.39 -4.39 -12.06
CA SER A 390 -16.83 -4.23 -12.31
C SER A 390 -17.07 -3.72 -13.72
N GLY A 391 -17.52 -4.62 -14.60
CA GLY A 391 -17.73 -4.32 -16.01
C GLY A 391 -16.44 -4.12 -16.80
N PHE A 392 -16.53 -3.36 -17.89
CA PHE A 392 -15.42 -3.14 -18.85
C PHE A 392 -15.07 -1.67 -19.05
N ASN A 393 -15.69 -0.77 -18.29
CA ASN A 393 -15.44 0.65 -18.42
C ASN A 393 -14.16 1.02 -17.67
N LEU A 394 -13.11 1.36 -18.39
CA LEU A 394 -11.82 1.82 -17.90
C LEU A 394 -11.70 3.35 -17.96
N SER A 395 -12.83 4.05 -18.07
CA SER A 395 -12.87 5.51 -18.27
C SER A 395 -12.15 5.92 -19.58
N SER A 396 -11.27 6.89 -19.52
CA SER A 396 -10.46 7.34 -20.67
C SER A 396 -9.03 6.78 -20.64
N GLU A 397 -8.76 5.81 -19.76
CA GLU A 397 -7.41 5.26 -19.63
C GLU A 397 -7.02 4.41 -20.85
N THR A 398 -5.76 4.47 -21.22
CA THR A 398 -5.24 3.71 -22.35
C THR A 398 -4.81 2.31 -21.90
N VAL A 399 -5.38 1.30 -22.56
CA VAL A 399 -5.04 -0.11 -22.36
C VAL A 399 -4.09 -0.55 -23.46
N PHE A 400 -2.90 -1.00 -23.11
CA PHE A 400 -1.94 -1.49 -24.10
C PHE A 400 -0.94 -2.47 -23.51
N ALA A 401 -0.34 -3.28 -24.39
CA ALA A 401 0.88 -4.03 -24.12
C ALA A 401 1.84 -3.84 -25.29
N GLU A 402 3.11 -3.63 -24.99
CA GLU A 402 4.19 -3.45 -25.94
C GLU A 402 5.24 -4.52 -25.74
N SER A 403 5.60 -5.21 -26.80
CA SER A 403 6.70 -6.19 -26.77
C SER A 403 8.06 -5.51 -26.92
N GLY A 404 9.08 -6.14 -26.39
CA GLY A 404 10.45 -5.84 -26.79
C GLY A 404 10.71 -6.14 -28.27
N PRO A 405 11.90 -5.81 -28.77
CA PRO A 405 12.27 -6.04 -30.17
C PRO A 405 12.18 -7.52 -30.56
N PHE A 406 11.69 -7.77 -31.75
CA PHE A 406 11.70 -9.11 -32.35
C PHE A 406 12.71 -9.16 -33.49
N GLU A 407 13.56 -10.17 -33.45
CA GLU A 407 14.44 -10.50 -34.54
C GLU A 407 13.98 -11.81 -35.19
N ILE A 408 13.77 -11.78 -36.49
CA ILE A 408 13.49 -12.96 -37.28
C ILE A 408 14.72 -13.25 -38.16
N GLY A 409 15.55 -14.17 -37.74
CA GLY A 409 16.82 -14.49 -38.36
C GLY A 409 18.01 -14.02 -37.55
N ALA A 410 19.15 -13.76 -38.18
CA ALA A 410 20.41 -13.39 -37.53
C ALA A 410 20.57 -11.88 -37.26
N GLY A 411 19.51 -11.08 -37.42
CA GLY A 411 19.54 -9.64 -37.12
C GLY A 411 20.19 -8.73 -38.16
N ASP A 412 20.78 -9.31 -39.21
CA ASP A 412 21.51 -8.62 -40.30
C ASP A 412 20.68 -8.45 -41.60
N THR A 413 19.42 -8.93 -41.58
CA THR A 413 18.54 -8.92 -42.74
C THR A 413 17.33 -8.04 -42.55
N THR A 414 16.96 -7.28 -43.61
CA THR A 414 15.74 -6.50 -43.63
C THR A 414 14.52 -7.43 -43.63
N MET A 415 13.64 -7.26 -42.65
CA MET A 415 12.39 -8.00 -42.50
C MET A 415 11.21 -7.19 -43.03
N MET A 416 10.29 -7.87 -43.72
CA MET A 416 8.99 -7.29 -44.09
C MET A 416 7.89 -8.18 -43.55
N ALA A 417 7.11 -7.61 -42.58
CA ALA A 417 5.88 -8.24 -42.10
C ALA A 417 4.75 -7.96 -43.10
N SER A 418 4.22 -9.00 -43.74
CA SER A 418 3.15 -8.88 -44.73
C SER A 418 1.77 -9.23 -44.16
N MET A 419 1.71 -9.94 -43.05
CA MET A 419 0.47 -10.38 -42.43
C MET A 419 0.69 -10.69 -40.96
N LEU A 420 -0.27 -10.29 -40.12
CA LEU A 420 -0.42 -10.71 -38.73
C LEU A 420 -1.70 -11.53 -38.61
N ILE A 421 -1.61 -12.68 -37.95
CA ILE A 421 -2.78 -13.49 -37.62
C ILE A 421 -2.91 -13.44 -36.10
N PRO A 422 -3.87 -12.65 -35.54
CA PRO A 422 -4.09 -12.62 -34.11
C PRO A 422 -4.78 -13.92 -33.66
N ASP A 423 -4.32 -14.48 -32.56
CA ASP A 423 -5.02 -15.54 -31.83
C ASP A 423 -5.70 -14.89 -30.62
N GLU A 424 -6.93 -14.45 -30.80
CA GLU A 424 -7.66 -13.70 -29.79
C GLU A 424 -9.12 -14.15 -29.65
N LYS A 425 -9.67 -14.00 -28.44
CA LYS A 425 -11.09 -14.19 -28.13
C LYS A 425 -11.82 -12.87 -27.86
N THR A 426 -11.26 -11.77 -28.30
CA THR A 426 -11.76 -10.41 -28.02
C THR A 426 -13.08 -10.17 -28.75
N ARG A 427 -14.03 -9.52 -28.08
CA ARG A 427 -15.31 -9.08 -28.67
C ARG A 427 -15.29 -7.61 -29.10
N GLY A 428 -14.13 -7.01 -29.25
CA GLY A 428 -13.94 -5.60 -29.59
C GLY A 428 -12.92 -5.39 -30.69
N GLN A 429 -12.53 -4.14 -30.92
CA GLN A 429 -11.46 -3.78 -31.84
C GLN A 429 -10.12 -3.77 -31.10
N VAL A 430 -9.14 -4.44 -31.66
CA VAL A 430 -7.75 -4.40 -31.24
C VAL A 430 -6.95 -3.69 -32.33
N SER A 431 -6.17 -2.69 -31.95
CA SER A 431 -5.22 -2.03 -32.87
C SER A 431 -3.84 -2.59 -32.64
N VAL A 432 -3.19 -3.00 -33.71
CA VAL A 432 -1.80 -3.49 -33.67
C VAL A 432 -0.91 -2.50 -34.40
N THR A 433 0.13 -2.02 -33.74
CA THR A 433 1.09 -1.07 -34.29
C THR A 433 2.48 -1.72 -34.33
N PHE A 434 3.12 -1.73 -35.48
CA PHE A 434 4.52 -2.11 -35.64
C PHE A 434 5.39 -0.87 -35.50
N LYS A 435 6.33 -0.90 -34.57
CA LYS A 435 7.36 0.13 -34.41
C LYS A 435 8.63 -0.41 -35.11
N THR A 436 9.21 0.39 -36.02
CA THR A 436 10.43 0.06 -36.79
C THR A 436 11.61 0.90 -36.32
#